data_e9f11cc14f7d0c819c115dad55e1a040
#
_entry.id   e9f11cc14f7d0c819c115dad55e1a040
#
_cell.length_a   1.000
_cell.length_b   1.000
_cell.length_c   1.000
_cell.angle_alpha   90.00
_cell.angle_beta   90.00
_cell.angle_gamma   90.00
#
_symmetry.space_group_name_H-M   'P 1'
#
loop_
_entity.id
_entity.type
_entity.pdbx_description
1 polymer ?
#
loop_
_entity_poly.entity_id
_entity_poly.type
_entity_poly.pdbx_seq_one_letter_code
_entity_poly.pdbx_strand_id
1 'polypeptide(L)'
;GNVTAKNKIIVLDSGHGGDDPGKIGVNQAKEKDVNLEIARKIKKGLEKKGWEVVMTREKDEMLGDPQAGNKKIHDMKARVEIINKTMPQAAVSIHQNSYQDEQIRGAQVFYYSHSEEGKRMAEQMQKALLTVDETNTRQAKANDTYYLLKRTEVPTIIVECGFLSNPEEAAKLTDTKYQKKMADAITKGIIACVEN
;
A
#
# COMPACT_ATOMS: atom_id res chain seq x y z
N GLY A 1 -24.39 -14.29 -22.15
CA GLY A 1 -24.19 -13.73 -20.83
C GLY A 1 -23.48 -12.40 -20.97
N ASN A 2 -24.11 -11.32 -20.53
CA ASN A 2 -23.48 -9.99 -20.53
C ASN A 2 -22.27 -10.04 -19.60
N VAL A 3 -21.08 -10.04 -20.18
CA VAL A 3 -19.84 -9.77 -19.43
C VAL A 3 -19.89 -8.29 -19.09
N THR A 4 -20.21 -7.96 -17.85
CA THR A 4 -20.11 -6.59 -17.35
C THR A 4 -18.67 -6.17 -17.48
N ALA A 5 -18.39 -5.13 -18.27
CA ALA A 5 -17.04 -4.56 -18.38
C ALA A 5 -16.57 -4.18 -16.97
N LYS A 6 -15.40 -4.65 -16.57
CA LYS A 6 -14.79 -4.27 -15.30
C LYS A 6 -14.54 -2.76 -15.31
N ASN A 7 -14.85 -2.07 -14.21
CA ASN A 7 -14.50 -0.67 -14.09
C ASN A 7 -12.97 -0.53 -14.07
N LYS A 8 -12.49 0.67 -14.37
CA LYS A 8 -11.04 0.97 -14.33
C LYS A 8 -10.71 1.84 -13.11
N ILE A 9 -11.09 1.35 -11.93
CA ILE A 9 -10.89 2.05 -10.68
C ILE A 9 -9.95 1.26 -9.79
N ILE A 10 -8.94 1.94 -9.26
CA ILE A 10 -8.03 1.44 -8.23
C ILE A 10 -8.18 2.34 -7.01
N VAL A 11 -8.24 1.75 -5.82
CA VAL A 11 -8.10 2.51 -4.58
C VAL A 11 -6.69 2.37 -4.07
N LEU A 12 -6.06 3.51 -3.79
CA LEU A 12 -4.79 3.58 -3.09
C LEU A 12 -5.03 4.05 -1.67
N ASP A 13 -4.52 3.29 -0.72
CA ASP A 13 -4.61 3.62 0.69
C ASP A 13 -3.22 3.98 1.21
N SER A 14 -3.05 5.24 1.65
CA SER A 14 -1.82 5.67 2.30
C SER A 14 -1.97 5.47 3.79
N GLY A 15 -1.29 4.47 4.34
CA GLY A 15 -1.40 4.12 5.75
C GLY A 15 -1.06 5.27 6.69
N HIS A 16 -1.71 5.28 7.85
CA HIS A 16 -1.53 6.30 8.90
C HIS A 16 -1.97 7.68 8.44
N GLY A 17 -1.60 8.74 9.16
CA GLY A 17 -1.95 10.12 8.84
C GLY A 17 -2.36 10.92 10.06
N GLY A 18 -2.20 12.23 10.02
CA GLY A 18 -2.57 13.13 11.11
C GLY A 18 -1.85 12.80 12.40
N ASP A 19 -2.60 12.55 13.47
CA ASP A 19 -2.04 12.21 14.79
C ASP A 19 -1.37 10.83 14.84
N ASP A 20 -1.56 10.00 13.84
CA ASP A 20 -0.90 8.69 13.72
C ASP A 20 0.27 8.78 12.73
N PRO A 21 1.51 8.92 13.20
CA PRO A 21 2.65 9.03 12.30
C PRO A 21 3.07 7.69 11.68
N GLY A 22 2.55 6.57 12.17
CA GLY A 22 3.09 5.26 11.84
C GLY A 22 4.48 5.06 12.44
N LYS A 23 5.33 4.32 11.76
CA LYS A 23 6.71 4.07 12.19
C LYS A 23 7.55 5.34 12.01
N ILE A 24 8.51 5.53 12.92
CA ILE A 24 9.49 6.61 12.83
C ILE A 24 10.82 5.98 12.41
N GLY A 25 11.37 6.47 11.31
CA GLY A 25 12.61 5.95 10.77
C GLY A 25 13.83 6.33 11.57
N VAL A 26 14.94 5.62 11.34
CA VAL A 26 16.22 5.94 11.95
C VAL A 26 16.71 7.34 11.56
N ASN A 27 16.22 7.87 10.44
CA ASN A 27 16.47 9.23 9.93
C ASN A 27 15.36 10.21 10.33
N GLN A 28 14.52 9.86 11.29
CA GLN A 28 13.38 10.64 11.79
C GLN A 28 12.23 10.81 10.79
N ALA A 29 12.26 10.13 9.65
CA ALA A 29 11.16 10.13 8.69
C ALA A 29 9.92 9.48 9.31
N LYS A 30 8.75 10.04 8.99
CA LYS A 30 7.47 9.49 9.45
C LYS A 30 6.87 8.63 8.34
N GLU A 31 6.44 7.45 8.72
CA GLU A 31 5.84 6.50 7.78
C GLU A 31 4.69 7.15 7.00
N LYS A 32 3.81 7.90 7.67
CA LYS A 32 2.65 8.55 7.04
C LYS A 32 3.03 9.45 5.86
N ASP A 33 4.15 10.14 5.97
CA ASP A 33 4.62 11.06 4.92
C ASP A 33 5.17 10.28 3.73
N VAL A 34 5.98 9.27 3.99
CA VAL A 34 6.54 8.39 2.95
C VAL A 34 5.42 7.67 2.19
N ASN A 35 4.44 7.14 2.93
CA ASN A 35 3.28 6.46 2.34
C ASN A 35 2.53 7.35 1.37
N LEU A 36 2.27 8.61 1.75
CA LEU A 36 1.55 9.55 0.92
C LEU A 36 2.36 9.97 -0.31
N GLU A 37 3.65 10.22 -0.15
CA GLU A 37 4.54 10.60 -1.25
C GLU A 37 4.60 9.51 -2.32
N ILE A 38 4.75 8.26 -1.91
CA ILE A 38 4.79 7.11 -2.83
C ILE A 38 3.42 6.92 -3.49
N ALA A 39 2.34 6.96 -2.70
CA ALA A 39 0.98 6.79 -3.23
C ALA A 39 0.64 7.85 -4.28
N ARG A 40 1.02 9.10 -4.07
CA ARG A 40 0.82 10.16 -5.07
C ARG A 40 1.53 9.88 -6.39
N LYS A 41 2.73 9.33 -6.33
CA LYS A 41 3.49 8.95 -7.53
C LYS A 41 2.85 7.77 -8.27
N ILE A 42 2.32 6.80 -7.51
CA ILE A 42 1.58 5.68 -8.08
C ILE A 42 0.31 6.18 -8.78
N LYS A 43 -0.44 7.07 -8.12
CA LYS A 43 -1.65 7.67 -8.70
C LYS A 43 -1.35 8.30 -10.06
N LYS A 44 -0.30 9.12 -10.14
CA LYS A 44 0.13 9.73 -11.39
C LYS A 44 0.41 8.69 -12.47
N GLY A 45 1.11 7.63 -12.12
CA GLY A 45 1.46 6.56 -13.06
C GLY A 45 0.23 5.82 -13.58
N LEU A 46 -0.71 5.50 -12.70
CA LEU A 46 -1.96 4.82 -13.06
C LEU A 46 -2.86 5.71 -13.93
N GLU A 47 -2.99 6.97 -13.58
CA GLU A 47 -3.83 7.91 -14.35
C GLU A 47 -3.29 8.10 -15.78
N LYS A 48 -1.98 8.13 -15.97
CA LYS A 48 -1.36 8.17 -17.31
C LYS A 48 -1.70 6.93 -18.14
N LYS A 49 -2.02 5.82 -17.50
CA LYS A 49 -2.43 4.56 -18.15
C LYS A 49 -3.93 4.43 -18.31
N GLY A 50 -4.69 5.48 -18.01
CA GLY A 50 -6.14 5.52 -18.17
C GLY A 50 -6.94 4.95 -17.00
N TRP A 51 -6.32 4.76 -15.86
CA TRP A 51 -7.00 4.30 -14.65
C TRP A 51 -7.54 5.46 -13.83
N GLU A 52 -8.72 5.31 -13.26
CA GLU A 52 -9.25 6.20 -12.24
C GLU A 52 -8.70 5.75 -10.89
N VAL A 53 -8.19 6.70 -10.11
CA VAL A 53 -7.61 6.41 -8.80
C VAL A 53 -8.37 7.17 -7.72
N VAL A 54 -8.87 6.44 -6.75
CA VAL A 54 -9.45 7.00 -5.53
C VAL A 54 -8.46 6.77 -4.40
N MET A 55 -8.09 7.82 -3.69
CA MET A 55 -7.22 7.73 -2.53
C MET A 55 -8.05 7.81 -1.26
N THR A 56 -7.74 6.98 -0.27
CA THR A 56 -8.44 7.05 1.04
C THR A 56 -8.15 8.36 1.76
N ARG A 57 -6.94 8.90 1.60
CA ARG A 57 -6.59 10.27 1.99
C ARG A 57 -5.65 10.88 0.96
N GLU A 58 -5.76 12.19 0.77
CA GLU A 58 -4.93 12.93 -0.19
C GLU A 58 -3.97 13.90 0.51
N LYS A 59 -4.05 13.99 1.83
CA LYS A 59 -3.24 14.89 2.65
C LYS A 59 -2.90 14.23 3.98
N ASP A 60 -2.14 14.93 4.81
CA ASP A 60 -1.77 14.49 6.15
C ASP A 60 -2.97 14.66 7.09
N GLU A 61 -3.82 13.65 7.13
CA GLU A 61 -5.01 13.63 7.95
C GLU A 61 -5.31 12.22 8.45
N MET A 62 -5.99 12.16 9.57
CA MET A 62 -6.59 10.94 10.09
C MET A 62 -8.05 10.91 9.65
N LEU A 63 -8.54 9.76 9.22
CA LEU A 63 -9.94 9.61 8.80
C LEU A 63 -10.84 9.26 9.97
N GLY A 64 -12.15 9.31 9.74
CA GLY A 64 -13.14 9.02 10.77
C GLY A 64 -13.45 10.24 11.63
N ASP A 65 -14.21 10.01 12.71
CA ASP A 65 -14.65 11.07 13.61
C ASP A 65 -13.49 11.51 14.53
N PRO A 66 -13.06 12.79 14.46
CA PRO A 66 -11.96 13.29 15.30
C PRO A 66 -12.33 13.31 16.79
N GLN A 67 -13.61 13.18 17.12
CA GLN A 67 -14.10 13.15 18.51
C GLN A 67 -14.25 11.70 19.05
N ALA A 68 -13.97 10.71 18.21
CA ALA A 68 -14.11 9.31 18.61
C ALA A 68 -13.11 8.92 19.71
N GLY A 69 -13.55 8.06 20.63
CA GLY A 69 -12.72 7.59 21.73
C GLY A 69 -11.52 6.74 21.30
N ASN A 70 -11.65 5.98 20.21
CA ASN A 70 -10.57 5.21 19.62
C ASN A 70 -10.38 5.63 18.17
N LYS A 71 -9.54 6.66 17.98
CA LYS A 71 -9.32 7.29 16.68
C LYS A 71 -8.77 6.32 15.64
N LYS A 72 -7.83 5.45 16.04
CA LYS A 72 -7.20 4.50 15.09
C LYS A 72 -8.19 3.47 14.55
N ILE A 73 -9.09 2.98 15.37
CA ILE A 73 -10.13 2.06 14.93
C ILE A 73 -11.10 2.76 13.97
N HIS A 74 -11.52 3.98 14.30
CA HIS A 74 -12.42 4.76 13.43
C HIS A 74 -11.76 5.11 12.10
N ASP A 75 -10.48 5.46 12.11
CA ASP A 75 -9.70 5.69 10.91
C ASP A 75 -9.67 4.45 10.01
N MET A 76 -9.39 3.30 10.60
CA MET A 76 -9.33 2.05 9.85
C MET A 76 -10.70 1.66 9.27
N LYS A 77 -11.77 1.83 10.04
CA LYS A 77 -13.14 1.59 9.56
C LYS A 77 -13.50 2.51 8.40
N ALA A 78 -13.11 3.78 8.48
CA ALA A 78 -13.36 4.74 7.41
C ALA A 78 -12.66 4.34 6.11
N ARG A 79 -11.42 3.85 6.20
CA ARG A 79 -10.66 3.37 5.03
C ARG A 79 -11.35 2.17 4.37
N VAL A 80 -11.75 1.20 5.16
CA VAL A 80 -12.49 0.01 4.67
C VAL A 80 -13.79 0.44 4.01
N GLU A 81 -14.51 1.38 4.61
CA GLU A 81 -15.77 1.87 4.03
C GLU A 81 -15.56 2.53 2.67
N ILE A 82 -14.53 3.35 2.51
CA ILE A 82 -14.19 3.98 1.23
C ILE A 82 -13.91 2.91 0.17
N ILE A 83 -13.11 1.91 0.51
CA ILE A 83 -12.76 0.83 -0.41
C ILE A 83 -14.00 0.04 -0.83
N ASN A 84 -14.82 -0.38 0.13
CA ASN A 84 -15.99 -1.21 -0.14
C ASN A 84 -17.07 -0.44 -0.91
N LYS A 85 -17.28 0.84 -0.63
CA LYS A 85 -18.24 1.67 -1.36
C LYS A 85 -17.77 1.99 -2.78
N THR A 86 -16.47 2.19 -2.97
CA THR A 86 -15.90 2.48 -4.29
C THR A 86 -16.01 1.27 -5.22
N MET A 87 -15.93 0.07 -4.70
CA MET A 87 -15.94 -1.18 -5.46
C MET A 87 -14.91 -1.18 -6.60
N PRO A 88 -13.63 -0.90 -6.30
CA PRO A 88 -12.58 -0.89 -7.32
C PRO A 88 -12.25 -2.30 -7.80
N GLN A 89 -11.49 -2.42 -8.88
CA GLN A 89 -10.94 -3.72 -9.27
C GLN A 89 -9.95 -4.26 -8.24
N ALA A 90 -9.22 -3.37 -7.57
CA ALA A 90 -8.29 -3.73 -6.52
C ALA A 90 -8.04 -2.54 -5.60
N ALA A 91 -7.65 -2.83 -4.38
CA ALA A 91 -7.17 -1.84 -3.42
C ALA A 91 -5.74 -2.20 -3.01
N VAL A 92 -4.88 -1.19 -2.98
CA VAL A 92 -3.46 -1.34 -2.62
C VAL A 92 -3.13 -0.36 -1.50
N SER A 93 -2.74 -0.87 -0.35
CA SER A 93 -2.35 -0.07 0.80
C SER A 93 -0.83 0.05 0.85
N ILE A 94 -0.34 1.28 0.97
CA ILE A 94 1.09 1.59 0.98
C ILE A 94 1.53 1.87 2.40
N HIS A 95 2.54 1.14 2.84
CA HIS A 95 3.12 1.20 4.18
C HIS A 95 4.64 1.13 4.12
N GLN A 96 5.27 1.42 5.25
CA GLN A 96 6.68 1.16 5.49
C GLN A 96 6.80 0.26 6.71
N ASN A 97 7.83 -0.56 6.76
CA ASN A 97 8.03 -1.50 7.83
C ASN A 97 9.07 -0.97 8.84
N SER A 98 9.18 -1.65 9.96
CA SER A 98 10.19 -1.39 10.98
C SER A 98 10.43 -2.66 11.78
N TYR A 99 11.68 -2.86 12.21
CA TYR A 99 12.05 -3.98 13.04
C TYR A 99 13.16 -3.58 14.01
N GLN A 100 13.28 -4.28 15.13
CA GLN A 100 14.28 -3.95 16.15
C GLN A 100 15.72 -4.17 15.68
N ASP A 101 15.94 -5.10 14.75
CA ASP A 101 17.25 -5.32 14.13
C ASP A 101 17.36 -4.44 12.89
N GLU A 102 18.29 -3.47 12.92
CA GLU A 102 18.50 -2.52 11.83
C GLU A 102 19.00 -3.15 10.53
N GLN A 103 19.48 -4.39 10.57
CA GLN A 103 19.98 -5.08 9.38
C GLN A 103 18.83 -5.67 8.55
N ILE A 104 17.65 -5.84 9.14
CA ILE A 104 16.49 -6.39 8.44
C ILE A 104 16.01 -5.39 7.39
N ARG A 105 15.81 -5.88 6.17
CA ARG A 105 15.48 -5.08 5.00
C ARG A 105 14.64 -5.84 3.98
N GLY A 106 14.12 -5.14 3.01
CA GLY A 106 13.46 -5.69 1.84
C GLY A 106 11.95 -5.41 1.81
N ALA A 107 11.46 -5.04 0.64
CA ALA A 107 10.03 -4.84 0.40
C ALA A 107 9.28 -6.16 0.46
N GLN A 108 8.04 -6.15 0.96
CA GLN A 108 7.22 -7.35 1.09
C GLN A 108 5.74 -7.02 0.95
N VAL A 109 5.01 -7.91 0.30
CA VAL A 109 3.57 -7.79 0.08
C VAL A 109 2.81 -8.76 0.98
N PHE A 110 1.72 -8.28 1.59
CA PHE A 110 0.83 -9.07 2.43
C PHE A 110 -0.54 -9.18 1.80
N TYR A 111 -1.16 -10.35 1.94
CA TYR A 111 -2.52 -10.62 1.48
C TYR A 111 -3.31 -11.37 2.54
N TYR A 112 -4.65 -11.30 2.43
CA TYR A 112 -5.51 -12.05 3.35
C TYR A 112 -5.38 -13.55 3.09
N SER A 113 -5.12 -14.31 4.15
CA SER A 113 -4.86 -15.76 4.07
C SER A 113 -6.00 -16.57 3.42
N HIS A 114 -7.22 -16.05 3.45
CA HIS A 114 -8.40 -16.70 2.86
C HIS A 114 -8.79 -16.13 1.48
N SER A 115 -7.93 -15.32 0.86
CA SER A 115 -8.19 -14.72 -0.45
C SER A 115 -7.27 -15.30 -1.52
N GLU A 116 -7.81 -16.11 -2.40
CA GLU A 116 -7.08 -16.65 -3.56
C GLU A 116 -6.66 -15.53 -4.51
N GLU A 117 -7.56 -14.58 -4.76
CA GLU A 117 -7.27 -13.45 -5.64
C GLU A 117 -6.23 -12.51 -5.02
N GLY A 118 -6.33 -12.27 -3.71
CA GLY A 118 -5.32 -11.50 -2.97
C GLY A 118 -3.93 -12.15 -3.06
N LYS A 119 -3.87 -13.47 -2.93
CA LYS A 119 -2.62 -14.23 -3.07
C LYS A 119 -2.01 -14.04 -4.45
N ARG A 120 -2.81 -14.20 -5.49
CA ARG A 120 -2.35 -14.03 -6.89
C ARG A 120 -1.80 -12.64 -7.12
N MET A 121 -2.52 -11.62 -6.67
CA MET A 121 -2.09 -10.23 -6.78
C MET A 121 -0.79 -9.98 -6.00
N ALA A 122 -0.71 -10.47 -4.78
CA ALA A 122 0.46 -10.29 -3.92
C ALA A 122 1.71 -10.93 -4.52
N GLU A 123 1.59 -12.10 -5.11
CA GLU A 123 2.70 -12.79 -5.76
C GLU A 123 3.19 -12.01 -6.98
N GLN A 124 2.28 -11.48 -7.79
CA GLN A 124 2.65 -10.64 -8.93
C GLN A 124 3.30 -9.33 -8.49
N MET A 125 2.74 -8.70 -7.46
CA MET A 125 3.31 -7.47 -6.91
C MET A 125 4.70 -7.71 -6.31
N GLN A 126 4.89 -8.82 -5.61
CA GLN A 126 6.21 -9.15 -5.05
C GLN A 126 7.26 -9.29 -6.15
N LYS A 127 6.91 -9.90 -7.29
CA LYS A 127 7.81 -9.97 -8.45
C LYS A 127 8.18 -8.57 -8.95
N ALA A 128 7.20 -7.66 -9.01
CA ALA A 128 7.46 -6.28 -9.42
C ALA A 128 8.43 -5.58 -8.47
N LEU A 129 8.27 -5.78 -7.16
CA LEU A 129 9.16 -5.20 -6.14
C LEU A 129 10.59 -5.73 -6.24
N LEU A 130 10.77 -6.99 -6.65
CA LEU A 130 12.11 -7.57 -6.84
C LEU A 130 12.87 -6.90 -7.99
N THR A 131 12.19 -6.23 -8.91
CA THR A 131 12.87 -5.45 -9.96
C THR A 131 13.51 -4.18 -9.42
N VAL A 132 13.07 -3.70 -8.26
CA VAL A 132 13.66 -2.51 -7.61
C VAL A 132 14.94 -2.88 -6.87
N ASP A 133 14.96 -4.05 -6.23
CA ASP A 133 16.12 -4.56 -5.49
C ASP A 133 16.23 -6.08 -5.73
N GLU A 134 17.15 -6.46 -6.58
CA GLU A 134 17.38 -7.86 -6.96
C GLU A 134 17.95 -8.71 -5.81
N THR A 135 18.48 -8.08 -4.77
CA THR A 135 18.98 -8.79 -3.58
C THR A 135 17.87 -9.16 -2.61
N ASN A 136 16.67 -8.64 -2.82
CA ASN A 136 15.52 -8.95 -1.98
C ASN A 136 15.04 -10.38 -2.24
N THR A 137 15.02 -11.19 -1.18
CA THR A 137 14.58 -12.59 -1.25
C THR A 137 13.21 -12.84 -0.64
N ARG A 138 12.51 -11.77 -0.26
CA ARG A 138 11.20 -11.89 0.37
C ARG A 138 10.15 -12.39 -0.60
N GLN A 139 9.18 -13.10 -0.05
CA GLN A 139 8.03 -13.61 -0.78
C GLN A 139 6.75 -12.97 -0.26
N ALA A 140 5.70 -12.96 -1.08
CA ALA A 140 4.38 -12.55 -0.62
C ALA A 140 3.97 -13.40 0.59
N LYS A 141 3.36 -12.75 1.58
CA LYS A 141 3.07 -13.39 2.87
C LYS A 141 1.58 -13.30 3.20
N ALA A 142 1.00 -14.43 3.59
CA ALA A 142 -0.37 -14.50 4.07
C ALA A 142 -0.47 -13.85 5.45
N ASN A 143 -1.59 -13.17 5.69
CA ASN A 143 -1.90 -12.54 6.96
C ASN A 143 -3.39 -12.67 7.25
N ASP A 144 -3.76 -12.95 8.50
CA ASP A 144 -5.14 -13.11 8.92
C ASP A 144 -5.54 -12.14 10.03
N THR A 145 -4.68 -11.19 10.39
CA THR A 145 -4.89 -10.28 11.52
C THR A 145 -5.13 -8.82 11.10
N TYR A 146 -4.61 -8.39 9.96
CA TYR A 146 -4.76 -6.99 9.52
C TYR A 146 -6.21 -6.67 9.18
N TYR A 147 -6.77 -5.69 9.88
CA TYR A 147 -8.17 -5.29 9.74
C TYR A 147 -8.54 -4.95 8.29
N LEU A 148 -7.69 -4.17 7.62
CA LEU A 148 -7.92 -3.78 6.23
C LEU A 148 -8.07 -5.00 5.30
N LEU A 149 -7.21 -6.00 5.47
CA LEU A 149 -7.26 -7.21 4.65
C LEU A 149 -8.49 -8.06 4.95
N LYS A 150 -8.90 -8.12 6.22
CA LYS A 150 -10.03 -8.95 6.67
C LYS A 150 -11.39 -8.36 6.27
N ARG A 151 -11.51 -7.05 6.20
CA ARG A 151 -12.79 -6.36 6.10
C ARG A 151 -13.10 -5.78 4.72
N THR A 152 -12.12 -5.69 3.85
CA THR A 152 -12.38 -5.26 2.47
C THR A 152 -12.97 -6.40 1.65
N GLU A 153 -13.95 -6.06 0.82
CA GLU A 153 -14.72 -7.02 0.00
C GLU A 153 -14.14 -7.17 -1.41
N VAL A 154 -13.14 -6.35 -1.76
CA VAL A 154 -12.46 -6.39 -3.05
C VAL A 154 -11.05 -6.95 -2.86
N PRO A 155 -10.40 -7.44 -3.93
CA PRO A 155 -9.01 -7.89 -3.83
C PRO A 155 -8.13 -6.77 -3.28
N THR A 156 -7.47 -7.02 -2.16
CA THR A 156 -6.69 -6.02 -1.41
C THR A 156 -5.36 -6.59 -0.99
N ILE A 157 -4.30 -5.81 -1.19
CA ILE A 157 -2.95 -6.14 -0.74
C ILE A 157 -2.34 -4.98 0.02
N ILE A 158 -1.40 -5.29 0.91
CA ILE A 158 -0.58 -4.29 1.61
C ILE A 158 0.84 -4.42 1.09
N VAL A 159 1.39 -3.30 0.63
CA VAL A 159 2.79 -3.21 0.17
C VAL A 159 3.61 -2.49 1.22
N GLU A 160 4.51 -3.23 1.87
CA GLU A 160 5.53 -2.65 2.73
C GLU A 160 6.75 -2.38 1.85
N CYS A 161 7.02 -1.10 1.55
CA CYS A 161 8.03 -0.73 0.55
C CYS A 161 9.47 -0.96 1.01
N GLY A 162 9.68 -1.07 2.32
CA GLY A 162 10.98 -1.30 2.92
C GLY A 162 10.94 -1.00 4.41
N PHE A 163 12.09 -1.06 5.06
CA PHE A 163 12.22 -0.90 6.51
C PHE A 163 12.81 0.48 6.85
N LEU A 164 12.02 1.33 7.50
CA LEU A 164 12.49 2.62 8.01
C LEU A 164 13.51 2.45 9.15
N SER A 165 13.58 1.26 9.74
CA SER A 165 14.58 0.91 10.76
C SER A 165 15.95 0.57 10.17
N ASN A 166 16.04 0.30 8.87
CA ASN A 166 17.31 0.06 8.19
C ASN A 166 17.85 1.38 7.64
N PRO A 167 19.07 1.79 8.01
CA PRO A 167 19.59 3.11 7.60
C PRO A 167 19.66 3.32 6.09
N GLU A 168 20.06 2.31 5.34
CA GLU A 168 20.11 2.39 3.88
C GLU A 168 18.73 2.51 3.26
N GLU A 169 17.78 1.69 3.70
CA GLU A 169 16.41 1.76 3.18
C GLU A 169 15.70 3.05 3.61
N ALA A 170 15.91 3.51 4.84
CA ALA A 170 15.35 4.78 5.30
C ALA A 170 15.79 5.95 4.41
N ALA A 171 17.08 5.98 4.05
CA ALA A 171 17.61 7.01 3.14
C ALA A 171 16.98 6.92 1.74
N LYS A 172 16.84 5.71 1.20
CA LYS A 172 16.21 5.48 -0.12
C LYS A 172 14.74 5.85 -0.11
N LEU A 173 13.99 5.42 0.91
CA LEU A 173 12.54 5.64 0.98
C LEU A 173 12.16 7.11 1.16
N THR A 174 13.09 7.95 1.58
CA THR A 174 12.91 9.40 1.67
C THR A 174 13.53 10.16 0.49
N ASP A 175 14.14 9.45 -0.44
CA ASP A 175 14.69 10.02 -1.68
C ASP A 175 13.65 10.00 -2.79
N THR A 176 13.41 11.15 -3.40
CA THR A 176 12.37 11.32 -4.44
C THR A 176 12.59 10.40 -5.64
N LYS A 177 13.84 10.23 -6.07
CA LYS A 177 14.14 9.37 -7.23
C LYS A 177 13.87 7.90 -6.93
N TYR A 178 14.24 7.44 -5.73
CA TYR A 178 13.97 6.07 -5.32
C TYR A 178 12.47 5.83 -5.13
N GLN A 179 11.76 6.80 -4.55
CA GLN A 179 10.30 6.74 -4.43
C GLN A 179 9.64 6.60 -5.79
N LYS A 180 10.12 7.33 -6.80
CA LYS A 180 9.61 7.21 -8.17
C LYS A 180 9.88 5.82 -8.75
N LYS A 181 11.07 5.29 -8.56
CA LYS A 181 11.42 3.93 -9.00
C LYS A 181 10.51 2.89 -8.35
N MET A 182 10.28 3.01 -7.05
CA MET A 182 9.35 2.15 -6.30
C MET A 182 7.92 2.29 -6.81
N ALA A 183 7.45 3.53 -6.99
CA ALA A 183 6.12 3.82 -7.48
C ALA A 183 5.90 3.28 -8.90
N ASP A 184 6.88 3.40 -9.77
CA ASP A 184 6.80 2.85 -11.13
C ASP A 184 6.68 1.32 -11.12
N ALA A 185 7.43 0.66 -10.26
CA ALA A 185 7.35 -0.80 -10.10
C ALA A 185 5.97 -1.23 -9.56
N ILE A 186 5.47 -0.53 -8.55
CA ILE A 186 4.15 -0.81 -7.97
C ILE A 186 3.05 -0.57 -9.01
N THR A 187 3.14 0.52 -9.79
CA THR A 187 2.20 0.82 -10.87
C THR A 187 2.15 -0.33 -11.89
N LYS A 188 3.30 -0.81 -12.33
CA LYS A 188 3.38 -1.95 -13.26
C LYS A 188 2.79 -3.21 -12.62
N GLY A 189 3.07 -3.43 -11.35
CA GLY A 189 2.52 -4.57 -10.60
C GLY A 189 1.00 -4.51 -10.52
N ILE A 190 0.41 -3.36 -10.25
CA ILE A 190 -1.04 -3.18 -10.21
C ILE A 190 -1.65 -3.49 -11.58
N ILE A 191 -1.10 -2.92 -12.64
CA ILE A 191 -1.61 -3.13 -14.00
C ILE A 191 -1.54 -4.61 -14.38
N ALA A 192 -0.43 -5.27 -14.08
CA ALA A 192 -0.27 -6.70 -14.33
C ALA A 192 -1.34 -7.54 -13.59
N CYS A 193 -1.70 -7.13 -12.36
CA CYS A 193 -2.73 -7.83 -11.58
C CYS A 193 -4.13 -7.70 -12.16
N VAL A 194 -4.50 -6.51 -12.66
CA VAL A 194 -5.88 -6.20 -13.04
C VAL A 194 -6.19 -6.35 -14.53
N GLU A 195 -5.17 -6.40 -15.38
CA GLU A 195 -5.34 -6.58 -16.83
C GLU A 195 -5.20 -8.04 -17.28
N ASN A 196 -4.85 -8.94 -16.38
CA ASN A 196 -4.69 -10.37 -16.69
C ASN A 196 -5.95 -11.17 -16.35
#